data_f9f91b8a23ef2ec12b99dbc2c17f8e68
#
_entry.id   f9f91b8a23ef2ec12b99dbc2c17f8e68
#
_cell.length_a   1.000
_cell.length_b   1.000
_cell.length_c   1.000
_cell.angle_alpha   90.00
_cell.angle_beta   90.00
_cell.angle_gamma   90.00
#
_symmetry.space_group_name_H-M   'P 1'
#
loop_
_entity.id
_entity.type
_entity.pdbx_description
1 polymer ?
#
loop_
_entity_poly.entity_id
_entity_poly.type
_entity_poly.pdbx_seq_one_letter_code
_entity_poly.pdbx_strand_id
1 'polypeptide(L)'
;MPQAQPPRATRGQDERIVIETDCLAAEVWPNGYVSGVKANTLVDKKSSARDASFGLDIIDFLMGPGTEGGVAYEFNNLYHGKIAKHYLELPQVCTQAKHVESDFVVGGDFVVVRQWWRWRKAAPGYKPGSLWEQTLVFPMGRRYFISCDRVESVNDFKDVFLRTDLPGHLQHKRGDNFEEVYLSYEGRIPASDFLEDFPPDGRHLYQRGTHPLPSRMIRARKIKGEGKPWLAGITLDPAIVCEAWCHQRGYICFIQEIGRLPMKPGDSFAAAYLIGYFDSIEEMEREADRYRGLTSLAATKDYWLLSEGVILRDGDGRFRIAPQGQWPAPSPWRLVAHGKGEAEINGRRLKIDGEQTFEVPWAK
;
A
#
# COMPACT_ATOMS: atom_id res chain seq x y z
N MET A 1 33.64 10.56 7.17
CA MET A 1 32.53 9.55 7.12
C MET A 1 32.69 8.82 5.83
N PRO A 2 32.58 7.48 5.76
CA PRO A 2 32.55 6.78 4.49
C PRO A 2 31.38 7.32 3.67
N GLN A 3 31.61 7.58 2.40
CA GLN A 3 30.59 8.06 1.46
C GLN A 3 29.49 6.98 1.36
N ALA A 4 28.23 7.32 1.59
CA ALA A 4 27.13 6.38 1.46
C ALA A 4 27.17 5.79 0.04
N GLN A 5 27.08 4.47 -0.07
CA GLN A 5 27.01 3.82 -1.38
C GLN A 5 25.69 4.19 -2.05
N PRO A 6 25.69 4.47 -3.37
CA PRO A 6 24.45 4.77 -4.09
C PRO A 6 23.46 3.60 -4.01
N PRO A 7 22.17 3.86 -4.15
CA PRO A 7 21.15 2.81 -4.14
C PRO A 7 21.36 1.86 -5.31
N ARG A 8 21.01 0.59 -5.13
CA ARG A 8 21.20 -0.45 -6.14
C ARG A 8 19.96 -1.30 -6.31
N ALA A 9 19.69 -1.71 -7.53
CA ALA A 9 18.75 -2.78 -7.81
C ALA A 9 19.28 -3.66 -8.94
N THR A 10 19.04 -4.96 -8.83
CA THR A 10 19.43 -5.94 -9.84
C THR A 10 18.33 -6.98 -10.03
N ARG A 11 18.15 -7.45 -11.25
CA ARG A 11 17.22 -8.55 -11.56
C ARG A 11 18.00 -9.87 -11.63
N GLY A 12 17.58 -10.86 -10.82
CA GLY A 12 18.11 -12.23 -10.86
C GLY A 12 17.56 -13.04 -12.02
N GLN A 13 18.10 -14.24 -12.23
CA GLN A 13 17.64 -15.18 -13.28
C GLN A 13 16.20 -15.67 -13.05
N ASP A 14 15.72 -15.67 -11.80
CA ASP A 14 14.36 -16.00 -11.37
C ASP A 14 13.42 -14.78 -11.39
N GLU A 15 13.83 -13.71 -12.08
CA GLU A 15 13.12 -12.41 -12.21
C GLU A 15 12.99 -11.63 -10.91
N ARG A 16 13.43 -12.13 -9.76
CA ARG A 16 13.44 -11.35 -8.52
C ARG A 16 14.26 -10.07 -8.68
N ILE A 17 13.76 -9.00 -8.09
CA ILE A 17 14.44 -7.70 -8.04
C ILE A 17 15.01 -7.56 -6.63
N VAL A 18 16.33 -7.53 -6.53
CA VAL A 18 17.07 -7.33 -5.27
C VAL A 18 17.40 -5.85 -5.14
N ILE A 19 17.01 -5.25 -4.03
CA ILE A 19 17.11 -3.81 -3.76
C ILE A 19 18.02 -3.60 -2.55
N GLU A 20 18.87 -2.61 -2.65
CA GLU A 20 19.74 -2.20 -1.56
C GLU A 20 19.90 -0.68 -1.51
N THR A 21 19.58 -0.08 -0.36
CA THR A 21 19.86 1.32 -0.03
C THR A 21 20.85 1.38 1.13
N ASP A 22 21.20 2.56 1.60
CA ASP A 22 22.01 2.74 2.81
C ASP A 22 21.31 2.22 4.08
N CYS A 23 19.97 2.28 4.13
CA CYS A 23 19.17 1.90 5.30
C CYS A 23 18.50 0.54 5.19
N LEU A 24 18.14 0.08 4.00
CA LEU A 24 17.33 -1.10 3.76
C LEU A 24 17.96 -2.07 2.76
N ALA A 25 17.65 -3.36 2.94
CA ALA A 25 17.71 -4.37 1.89
C ALA A 25 16.33 -5.00 1.74
N ALA A 26 15.91 -5.32 0.51
CA ALA A 26 14.62 -5.90 0.20
C ALA A 26 14.64 -6.70 -1.11
N GLU A 27 13.66 -7.57 -1.29
CA GLU A 27 13.43 -8.25 -2.57
C GLU A 27 11.97 -8.11 -2.98
N VAL A 28 11.74 -7.93 -4.28
CA VAL A 28 10.41 -7.97 -4.92
C VAL A 28 10.39 -9.16 -5.87
N TRP A 29 9.40 -10.04 -5.70
CA TRP A 29 9.28 -11.25 -6.50
C TRP A 29 8.01 -11.21 -7.35
N PRO A 30 8.13 -11.14 -8.68
CA PRO A 30 6.95 -11.11 -9.55
C PRO A 30 6.32 -12.50 -9.74
N ASN A 31 6.97 -13.56 -9.27
CA ASN A 31 6.54 -14.93 -9.41
C ASN A 31 6.13 -15.58 -8.08
N GLY A 32 5.17 -16.49 -8.12
CA GLY A 32 4.72 -17.28 -6.98
C GLY A 32 3.72 -16.53 -6.09
N TYR A 33 4.05 -16.31 -4.82
CA TYR A 33 3.25 -15.49 -3.91
C TYR A 33 3.64 -14.03 -4.11
N VAL A 34 2.71 -13.25 -4.66
CA VAL A 34 2.93 -11.85 -5.03
C VAL A 34 2.67 -10.93 -3.82
N SER A 35 3.61 -10.05 -3.56
CA SER A 35 3.52 -8.97 -2.56
C SER A 35 4.40 -7.81 -2.98
N GLY A 36 4.26 -6.65 -2.35
CA GLY A 36 5.17 -5.51 -2.57
C GLY A 36 6.61 -5.89 -2.24
N VAL A 37 6.87 -6.30 -0.99
CA VAL A 37 8.16 -6.87 -0.59
C VAL A 37 7.99 -8.33 -0.18
N LYS A 38 8.86 -9.17 -0.66
CA LYS A 38 8.86 -10.61 -0.40
C LYS A 38 9.06 -10.93 1.08
N ALA A 39 8.35 -11.95 1.55
CA ALA A 39 8.47 -12.50 2.90
C ALA A 39 9.93 -12.65 3.35
N ASN A 40 10.23 -12.18 4.56
CA ASN A 40 11.54 -12.27 5.20
C ASN A 40 12.69 -11.55 4.47
N THR A 41 12.42 -10.63 3.56
CA THR A 41 13.49 -9.96 2.80
C THR A 41 13.71 -8.51 3.18
N LEU A 42 12.73 -7.82 3.78
CA LEU A 42 12.95 -6.47 4.30
C LEU A 42 13.86 -6.52 5.53
N VAL A 43 15.05 -5.94 5.41
CA VAL A 43 16.05 -5.86 6.47
C VAL A 43 16.36 -4.41 6.79
N ASP A 44 16.25 -4.05 8.06
CA ASP A 44 16.74 -2.79 8.61
C ASP A 44 18.24 -2.87 8.90
N LYS A 45 19.06 -2.14 8.18
CA LYS A 45 20.52 -2.16 8.35
C LYS A 45 20.97 -1.55 9.67
N LYS A 46 20.15 -0.66 10.29
CA LYS A 46 20.47 -0.03 11.59
C LYS A 46 20.38 -1.03 12.74
N SER A 47 19.28 -1.80 12.81
CA SER A 47 19.00 -2.68 13.94
C SER A 47 19.20 -4.16 13.61
N SER A 48 19.51 -4.48 12.36
CA SER A 48 19.51 -5.85 11.81
C SER A 48 18.15 -6.57 12.01
N ALA A 49 17.08 -5.81 12.19
CA ALA A 49 15.75 -6.36 12.23
C ALA A 49 15.34 -6.84 10.84
N ARG A 50 14.65 -7.98 10.81
CA ARG A 50 14.12 -8.59 9.58
C ARG A 50 12.63 -8.76 9.72
N ASP A 51 11.91 -8.50 8.65
CA ASP A 51 10.49 -8.82 8.56
C ASP A 51 10.26 -10.34 8.71
N ALA A 52 9.21 -10.71 9.45
CA ALA A 52 8.81 -12.10 9.69
C ALA A 52 7.41 -12.39 9.12
N SER A 53 6.89 -11.54 8.22
CA SER A 53 5.58 -11.71 7.61
C SER A 53 5.61 -12.63 6.38
N PHE A 54 4.44 -12.91 5.83
CA PHE A 54 4.29 -13.62 4.54
C PHE A 54 4.67 -12.76 3.33
N GLY A 55 4.91 -11.49 3.54
CA GLY A 55 5.22 -10.42 2.62
C GLY A 55 4.67 -9.11 3.15
N LEU A 56 5.08 -8.00 2.56
CA LEU A 56 4.62 -6.67 2.92
C LEU A 56 3.88 -6.06 1.73
N ASP A 57 2.80 -5.35 2.04
CA ASP A 57 1.90 -4.78 1.04
C ASP A 57 1.32 -5.85 0.10
N ILE A 58 0.46 -6.67 0.68
CA ILE A 58 -0.11 -7.83 0.01
C ILE A 58 -1.47 -7.47 -0.56
N ILE A 59 -1.70 -7.78 -1.84
CA ILE A 59 -2.95 -7.49 -2.53
C ILE A 59 -3.81 -8.73 -2.61
N ASP A 60 -5.04 -8.63 -2.11
CA ASP A 60 -5.97 -9.73 -2.10
C ASP A 60 -6.97 -9.68 -3.26
N PHE A 61 -8.04 -8.90 -3.11
CA PHE A 61 -9.22 -9.00 -3.97
C PHE A 61 -9.79 -7.64 -4.34
N LEU A 62 -10.34 -7.56 -5.56
CA LEU A 62 -11.22 -6.48 -5.99
C LEU A 62 -12.68 -6.86 -5.70
N MET A 63 -13.33 -6.12 -4.81
CA MET A 63 -14.60 -6.49 -4.20
C MET A 63 -15.61 -5.34 -4.20
N GLY A 64 -16.88 -5.71 -4.03
CA GLY A 64 -17.98 -4.81 -3.73
C GLY A 64 -18.67 -5.18 -2.42
N PRO A 65 -19.41 -4.24 -1.80
CA PRO A 65 -20.24 -4.51 -0.64
C PRO A 65 -21.52 -5.28 -1.05
N GLY A 66 -22.10 -6.03 -0.09
CA GLY A 66 -23.31 -6.81 -0.30
C GLY A 66 -23.03 -8.18 -0.93
N THR A 67 -24.12 -8.88 -1.24
CA THR A 67 -24.08 -10.22 -1.84
C THR A 67 -24.77 -10.26 -3.21
N GLU A 68 -25.33 -9.16 -3.65
CA GLU A 68 -26.09 -9.08 -4.90
C GLU A 68 -25.16 -8.89 -6.11
N GLY A 69 -25.38 -9.68 -7.16
CA GLY A 69 -24.72 -9.52 -8.46
C GLY A 69 -23.27 -10.00 -8.53
N GLY A 70 -22.74 -10.58 -7.47
CA GLY A 70 -21.37 -11.07 -7.40
C GLY A 70 -21.28 -12.57 -7.14
N VAL A 71 -20.11 -13.16 -7.39
CA VAL A 71 -19.77 -14.47 -6.86
C VAL A 71 -19.61 -14.32 -5.36
N ALA A 72 -20.45 -14.99 -4.59
CA ALA A 72 -20.32 -15.02 -3.14
C ALA A 72 -18.90 -15.39 -2.77
N TYR A 73 -18.39 -14.77 -1.73
CA TYR A 73 -17.07 -15.07 -1.18
C TYR A 73 -16.99 -16.57 -0.90
N GLU A 74 -16.17 -17.32 -1.65
CA GLU A 74 -16.14 -18.79 -1.70
C GLU A 74 -15.74 -19.46 -0.38
N PHE A 75 -15.24 -18.68 0.56
CA PHE A 75 -14.93 -19.16 1.91
C PHE A 75 -16.12 -18.88 2.81
N ASN A 76 -16.78 -19.87 3.32
CA ASN A 76 -17.91 -19.93 4.24
C ASN A 76 -18.14 -18.76 5.23
N ASN A 77 -17.41 -17.67 5.12
CA ASN A 77 -17.57 -16.41 5.82
C ASN A 77 -17.80 -15.33 4.78
N LEU A 78 -19.05 -15.12 4.41
CA LEU A 78 -19.51 -13.97 3.58
C LEU A 78 -19.11 -12.61 4.19
N TYR A 79 -18.57 -12.61 5.38
CA TYR A 79 -18.28 -11.46 6.19
C TYR A 79 -16.84 -11.52 6.71
N HIS A 80 -16.02 -10.57 6.27
CA HIS A 80 -14.82 -10.14 6.95
C HIS A 80 -15.03 -8.67 7.30
N GLY A 81 -14.94 -8.32 8.56
CA GLY A 81 -15.42 -7.05 9.08
C GLY A 81 -16.95 -7.01 9.20
N LYS A 82 -17.56 -5.83 9.15
CA LYS A 82 -19.00 -5.63 9.35
C LYS A 82 -19.82 -5.54 8.07
N ILE A 83 -19.19 -5.60 6.91
CA ILE A 83 -19.86 -5.44 5.61
C ILE A 83 -19.87 -6.78 4.89
N ALA A 84 -21.05 -7.22 4.44
CA ALA A 84 -21.19 -8.33 3.48
C ALA A 84 -20.47 -7.97 2.18
N LYS A 85 -19.77 -8.92 1.56
CA LYS A 85 -18.86 -8.67 0.45
C LYS A 85 -18.98 -9.74 -0.63
N HIS A 86 -18.69 -9.35 -1.86
CA HIS A 86 -18.59 -10.26 -2.98
C HIS A 86 -17.45 -9.86 -3.92
N TYR A 87 -16.95 -10.81 -4.68
CA TYR A 87 -15.96 -10.57 -5.71
C TYR A 87 -16.56 -9.81 -6.89
N LEU A 88 -15.84 -8.82 -7.39
CA LEU A 88 -16.15 -8.15 -8.65
C LEU A 88 -15.31 -8.71 -9.79
N GLU A 89 -14.01 -8.82 -9.58
CA GLU A 89 -13.09 -9.47 -10.51
C GLU A 89 -12.18 -10.46 -9.77
N LEU A 90 -11.76 -11.51 -10.47
CA LEU A 90 -11.05 -12.68 -9.96
C LEU A 90 -9.79 -12.96 -10.80
N PRO A 91 -8.84 -13.69 -10.27
CA PRO A 91 -8.73 -14.30 -8.95
C PRO A 91 -8.05 -13.37 -7.92
N GLN A 92 -7.78 -13.89 -6.70
CA GLN A 92 -6.91 -13.24 -5.70
C GLN A 92 -5.52 -12.98 -6.29
N VAL A 93 -4.98 -11.79 -6.10
CA VAL A 93 -3.69 -11.44 -6.70
C VAL A 93 -2.56 -12.20 -6.04
N CYS A 94 -2.39 -12.07 -4.72
CA CYS A 94 -1.21 -12.59 -4.00
C CYS A 94 -0.98 -14.11 -4.19
N THR A 95 -2.03 -14.93 -4.18
CA THR A 95 -1.90 -16.39 -4.24
C THR A 95 -2.14 -17.00 -5.62
N GLN A 96 -2.93 -16.33 -6.48
CA GLN A 96 -3.48 -16.94 -7.68
C GLN A 96 -3.02 -16.27 -8.99
N ALA A 97 -2.46 -15.06 -8.96
CA ALA A 97 -1.89 -14.44 -10.15
C ALA A 97 -0.71 -15.26 -10.69
N LYS A 98 0.10 -15.85 -9.80
CA LYS A 98 1.29 -16.68 -10.05
C LYS A 98 2.44 -15.94 -10.71
N HIS A 99 2.16 -14.95 -11.53
CA HIS A 99 3.10 -14.06 -12.17
C HIS A 99 2.43 -12.69 -12.37
N VAL A 100 3.19 -11.64 -12.11
CA VAL A 100 2.84 -10.25 -12.42
C VAL A 100 3.96 -9.63 -13.23
N GLU A 101 3.63 -8.72 -14.11
CA GLU A 101 4.62 -7.94 -14.83
C GLU A 101 5.36 -7.02 -13.85
N SER A 102 6.62 -6.77 -14.09
CA SER A 102 7.42 -5.89 -13.25
C SER A 102 8.55 -5.20 -14.00
N ASP A 103 8.86 -3.99 -13.59
CA ASP A 103 10.07 -3.27 -13.98
C ASP A 103 10.71 -2.56 -12.77
N PHE A 104 11.92 -2.04 -12.97
CA PHE A 104 12.56 -1.20 -11.97
C PHE A 104 13.48 -0.17 -12.63
N VAL A 105 13.70 0.92 -11.91
CA VAL A 105 14.72 1.93 -12.26
C VAL A 105 15.52 2.30 -11.01
N VAL A 106 16.80 2.63 -11.21
CA VAL A 106 17.66 3.15 -10.16
C VAL A 106 17.84 4.65 -10.41
N GLY A 107 17.38 5.45 -9.45
CA GLY A 107 17.57 6.90 -9.45
C GLY A 107 18.86 7.34 -8.75
N GLY A 108 19.02 8.64 -8.56
CA GLY A 108 20.20 9.19 -7.88
C GLY A 108 20.27 8.81 -6.40
N ASP A 109 19.15 8.85 -5.72
CA ASP A 109 19.01 8.61 -4.27
C ASP A 109 17.81 7.74 -3.90
N PHE A 110 17.27 6.98 -4.86
CA PHE A 110 16.20 6.02 -4.63
C PHE A 110 16.20 4.89 -5.67
N VAL A 111 15.50 3.80 -5.36
CA VAL A 111 15.12 2.74 -6.31
C VAL A 111 13.62 2.76 -6.46
N VAL A 112 13.14 2.57 -7.68
CA VAL A 112 11.71 2.37 -7.99
C VAL A 112 11.50 0.96 -8.50
N VAL A 113 10.47 0.28 -8.01
CA VAL A 113 9.96 -0.96 -8.58
C VAL A 113 8.49 -0.76 -8.89
N ARG A 114 8.05 -1.24 -10.05
CA ARG A 114 6.64 -1.29 -10.42
C ARG A 114 6.24 -2.72 -10.69
N GLN A 115 5.02 -3.06 -10.27
CA GLN A 115 4.36 -4.31 -10.57
C GLN A 115 2.97 -4.01 -11.09
N TRP A 116 2.48 -4.84 -12.02
CA TRP A 116 1.12 -4.67 -12.52
C TRP A 116 0.54 -5.98 -13.02
N TRP A 117 -0.80 -6.06 -12.95
CA TRP A 117 -1.53 -7.22 -13.36
C TRP A 117 -2.98 -6.85 -13.72
N ARG A 118 -3.61 -7.63 -14.63
CA ARG A 118 -5.02 -7.47 -14.98
C ARG A 118 -5.82 -8.67 -14.56
N TRP A 119 -6.95 -8.41 -13.90
CA TRP A 119 -7.87 -9.48 -13.54
C TRP A 119 -8.37 -10.21 -14.78
N ARG A 120 -8.49 -11.56 -14.67
CA ARG A 120 -8.73 -12.43 -15.83
C ARG A 120 -10.14 -12.99 -15.87
N LYS A 121 -10.91 -12.88 -14.81
CA LYS A 121 -12.30 -13.31 -14.65
C LYS A 121 -13.08 -12.22 -13.94
N ALA A 122 -14.40 -12.19 -14.15
CA ALA A 122 -15.29 -11.27 -13.47
C ALA A 122 -16.56 -11.98 -13.02
N ALA A 123 -17.22 -11.42 -12.03
CA ALA A 123 -18.56 -11.82 -11.62
C ALA A 123 -19.59 -11.56 -12.73
N PRO A 124 -20.74 -12.26 -12.74
CA PRO A 124 -21.80 -12.00 -13.70
C PRO A 124 -22.19 -10.51 -13.73
N GLY A 125 -22.31 -9.96 -14.93
CA GLY A 125 -22.61 -8.54 -15.16
C GLY A 125 -21.40 -7.62 -15.29
N TYR A 126 -20.18 -8.12 -15.01
CA TYR A 126 -18.93 -7.39 -15.15
C TYR A 126 -18.01 -8.00 -16.22
N LYS A 127 -17.05 -7.21 -16.69
CA LYS A 127 -16.00 -7.64 -17.62
C LYS A 127 -14.68 -7.79 -16.85
N PRO A 128 -13.86 -8.80 -17.15
CA PRO A 128 -12.48 -8.86 -16.64
C PRO A 128 -11.62 -7.81 -17.33
N GLY A 129 -10.52 -7.44 -16.69
CA GLY A 129 -9.50 -6.61 -17.30
C GLY A 129 -9.17 -5.32 -16.57
N SER A 130 -9.80 -5.04 -15.43
CA SER A 130 -9.33 -3.94 -14.57
C SER A 130 -7.86 -4.16 -14.21
N LEU A 131 -7.10 -3.06 -14.14
CA LEU A 131 -5.67 -3.07 -13.89
C LEU A 131 -5.40 -2.79 -12.41
N TRP A 132 -4.62 -3.62 -11.77
CA TRP A 132 -3.90 -3.27 -10.57
C TRP A 132 -2.46 -2.91 -10.94
N GLU A 133 -1.95 -1.81 -10.39
CA GLU A 133 -0.57 -1.38 -10.47
C GLU A 133 -0.07 -1.01 -9.07
N GLN A 134 1.12 -1.50 -8.72
CA GLN A 134 1.80 -1.16 -7.49
C GLN A 134 3.13 -0.49 -7.81
N THR A 135 3.37 0.67 -7.22
CA THR A 135 4.65 1.39 -7.33
C THR A 135 5.31 1.43 -5.96
N LEU A 136 6.56 1.00 -5.89
CA LEU A 136 7.40 0.99 -4.69
C LEU A 136 8.59 1.93 -4.91
N VAL A 137 8.83 2.84 -3.99
CA VAL A 137 10.02 3.71 -3.97
C VAL A 137 10.80 3.47 -2.70
N PHE A 138 12.08 3.13 -2.83
CA PHE A 138 13.03 2.90 -1.74
C PHE A 138 14.02 4.06 -1.68
N PRO A 139 13.74 5.13 -0.90
CA PRO A 139 14.63 6.29 -0.83
C PRO A 139 15.84 6.03 0.07
N MET A 140 16.95 6.66 -0.25
CA MET A 140 18.13 6.73 0.62
C MET A 140 17.80 7.49 1.91
N GLY A 141 18.50 7.17 2.99
CA GLY A 141 18.33 7.82 4.29
C GLY A 141 17.01 7.51 5.00
N ARG A 142 16.19 6.58 4.48
CA ARG A 142 14.92 6.18 5.07
C ARG A 142 14.92 4.69 5.39
N ARG A 143 14.32 4.35 6.54
CA ARG A 143 14.14 2.96 6.99
C ARG A 143 12.75 2.41 6.59
N TYR A 144 12.09 3.06 5.65
CA TYR A 144 10.82 2.67 5.05
C TYR A 144 10.87 2.87 3.53
N PHE A 145 10.04 2.16 2.83
CA PHE A 145 9.72 2.43 1.44
C PHE A 145 8.33 3.07 1.33
N ILE A 146 8.13 3.82 0.25
CA ILE A 146 6.83 4.38 -0.11
C ILE A 146 6.19 3.42 -1.09
N SER A 147 4.96 3.03 -0.84
CA SER A 147 4.18 2.18 -1.75
C SER A 147 2.89 2.85 -2.16
N CYS A 148 2.37 2.45 -3.31
CA CYS A 148 1.05 2.87 -3.78
C CYS A 148 0.42 1.77 -4.59
N ASP A 149 -0.82 1.42 -4.23
CA ASP A 149 -1.70 0.58 -5.04
C ASP A 149 -2.69 1.45 -5.81
N ARG A 150 -2.76 1.25 -7.12
CA ARG A 150 -3.71 1.88 -8.03
C ARG A 150 -4.57 0.83 -8.71
N VAL A 151 -5.85 1.07 -8.76
CA VAL A 151 -6.79 0.28 -9.58
C VAL A 151 -7.38 1.16 -10.66
N GLU A 152 -7.36 0.68 -11.91
CA GLU A 152 -8.06 1.28 -13.04
C GLU A 152 -9.18 0.35 -13.51
N SER A 153 -10.41 0.85 -13.55
CA SER A 153 -11.59 0.05 -13.86
C SER A 153 -11.89 -0.04 -15.35
N VAL A 154 -12.32 -1.21 -15.81
CA VAL A 154 -12.99 -1.41 -17.12
C VAL A 154 -14.50 -1.50 -16.98
N ASN A 155 -15.04 -1.39 -15.78
CA ASN A 155 -16.44 -1.56 -15.43
C ASN A 155 -17.05 -0.28 -14.84
N ASP A 156 -18.39 -0.21 -14.91
CA ASP A 156 -19.18 0.73 -14.14
C ASP A 156 -19.53 0.06 -12.80
N PHE A 157 -18.83 0.46 -11.73
CA PHE A 157 -19.03 -0.02 -10.38
C PHE A 157 -19.82 1.01 -9.57
N LYS A 158 -20.89 0.59 -8.92
CA LYS A 158 -21.60 1.44 -7.96
C LYS A 158 -20.79 1.68 -6.70
N ASP A 159 -20.05 0.66 -6.30
CA ASP A 159 -19.19 0.69 -5.10
C ASP A 159 -18.13 -0.40 -5.23
N VAL A 160 -16.85 -0.02 -5.17
CA VAL A 160 -15.71 -0.91 -5.34
C VAL A 160 -14.62 -0.58 -4.35
N PHE A 161 -13.95 -1.63 -3.85
CA PHE A 161 -12.79 -1.50 -2.98
C PHE A 161 -11.76 -2.60 -3.26
N LEU A 162 -10.51 -2.31 -2.94
CA LEU A 162 -9.40 -3.26 -2.95
C LEU A 162 -9.08 -3.69 -1.52
N ARG A 163 -8.99 -4.99 -1.29
CA ARG A 163 -8.50 -5.55 -0.02
C ARG A 163 -7.00 -5.73 -0.07
N THR A 164 -6.32 -5.29 0.98
CA THR A 164 -4.88 -5.42 1.15
C THR A 164 -4.54 -5.85 2.58
N ASP A 165 -3.38 -6.50 2.76
CA ASP A 165 -2.74 -6.70 4.06
C ASP A 165 -1.60 -5.70 4.23
N LEU A 166 -1.72 -4.78 5.19
CA LEU A 166 -0.75 -3.71 5.42
C LEU A 166 -0.41 -3.57 6.92
N PRO A 167 0.84 -3.70 7.34
CA PRO A 167 2.04 -3.93 6.53
C PRO A 167 2.11 -5.32 5.89
N GLY A 168 1.45 -6.30 6.41
CA GLY A 168 1.38 -7.69 5.97
C GLY A 168 0.94 -8.58 7.11
N HIS A 169 0.62 -9.84 6.86
CA HIS A 169 0.21 -10.77 7.90
C HIS A 169 1.36 -11.63 8.42
N LEU A 170 1.26 -12.02 9.69
CA LEU A 170 2.25 -12.77 10.43
C LEU A 170 1.80 -14.21 10.65
N GLN A 171 2.67 -15.14 10.32
CA GLN A 171 2.59 -16.43 10.97
C GLN A 171 3.33 -16.32 12.30
N HIS A 172 2.59 -16.26 13.39
CA HIS A 172 3.18 -16.34 14.70
C HIS A 172 2.53 -17.46 15.49
N LYS A 173 3.27 -18.05 16.38
CA LYS A 173 2.76 -19.06 17.27
C LYS A 173 2.81 -18.50 18.68
N ARG A 174 1.61 -18.14 19.21
CA ARG A 174 1.43 -17.70 20.60
C ARG A 174 2.27 -16.46 20.99
N GLY A 175 2.30 -15.44 20.13
CA GLY A 175 2.94 -14.17 20.44
C GLY A 175 4.47 -14.14 20.39
N ASP A 176 5.11 -15.12 19.71
CA ASP A 176 6.57 -15.24 19.74
C ASP A 176 7.31 -14.18 18.92
N ASN A 177 6.64 -13.53 17.95
CA ASN A 177 7.29 -12.69 16.94
C ASN A 177 7.24 -11.18 17.24
N PHE A 178 6.44 -10.74 18.21
CA PHE A 178 6.28 -9.33 18.56
C PHE A 178 5.91 -9.15 20.04
N GLU A 179 6.11 -7.94 20.55
CA GLU A 179 5.77 -7.59 21.94
C GLU A 179 4.36 -7.00 22.05
N GLU A 180 4.00 -6.16 21.08
CA GLU A 180 2.71 -5.47 21.04
C GLU A 180 2.37 -5.05 19.61
N VAL A 181 1.11 -4.78 19.36
CA VAL A 181 0.55 -4.15 18.17
C VAL A 181 0.14 -2.72 18.52
N TYR A 182 0.30 -1.80 17.58
CA TYR A 182 -0.23 -0.45 17.65
C TYR A 182 -1.17 -0.19 16.47
N LEU A 183 -2.41 0.17 16.79
CA LEU A 183 -3.42 0.61 15.84
C LEU A 183 -3.80 2.04 16.20
N SER A 184 -3.54 3.00 15.32
CA SER A 184 -3.75 4.43 15.63
C SER A 184 -5.20 4.79 15.97
N TYR A 185 -6.16 3.96 15.58
CA TYR A 185 -7.59 4.11 15.88
C TYR A 185 -8.05 3.40 17.15
N GLU A 186 -7.15 2.67 17.84
CA GLU A 186 -7.48 1.91 19.05
C GLU A 186 -6.43 2.08 20.16
N GLY A 187 -5.13 2.14 19.80
CA GLY A 187 -4.03 2.23 20.75
C GLY A 187 -3.09 1.03 20.73
N ARG A 188 -2.43 0.78 21.86
CA ARG A 188 -1.45 -0.30 22.04
C ARG A 188 -2.15 -1.56 22.55
N ILE A 189 -1.87 -2.69 21.93
CA ILE A 189 -2.46 -3.98 22.20
C ILE A 189 -1.34 -4.98 22.49
N PRO A 190 -1.29 -5.59 23.68
CA PRO A 190 -0.21 -6.52 24.02
C PRO A 190 -0.31 -7.82 23.20
N ALA A 191 0.82 -8.48 22.96
CA ALA A 191 0.86 -9.75 22.22
C ALA A 191 0.01 -10.84 22.86
N SER A 192 -0.25 -10.75 24.18
CA SER A 192 -1.14 -11.69 24.90
C SER A 192 -2.56 -11.76 24.32
N ASP A 193 -3.05 -10.67 23.72
CA ASP A 193 -4.39 -10.60 23.15
C ASP A 193 -4.51 -11.41 21.84
N PHE A 194 -3.38 -11.83 21.28
CA PHE A 194 -3.27 -12.64 20.08
C PHE A 194 -2.92 -14.12 20.35
N LEU A 195 -2.99 -14.59 21.60
CA LEU A 195 -2.71 -15.99 21.93
C LEU A 195 -3.83 -16.94 21.49
N GLU A 196 -5.07 -16.46 21.55
CA GLU A 196 -6.26 -17.20 21.16
C GLU A 196 -6.78 -16.68 19.81
N ASP A 197 -7.37 -17.59 19.02
CA ASP A 197 -8.02 -17.21 17.78
C ASP A 197 -9.25 -16.34 18.04
N PHE A 198 -9.42 -15.28 17.26
CA PHE A 198 -10.61 -14.44 17.30
C PHE A 198 -10.99 -13.97 15.87
N PRO A 199 -12.29 -13.77 15.60
CA PRO A 199 -12.79 -13.40 14.29
C PRO A 199 -12.50 -11.92 13.96
N PRO A 200 -12.47 -11.55 12.67
CA PRO A 200 -12.17 -10.20 12.23
C PRO A 200 -13.20 -9.13 12.59
N ASP A 201 -14.41 -9.55 12.95
CA ASP A 201 -15.54 -8.68 13.33
C ASP A 201 -15.75 -8.57 14.84
N GLY A 202 -14.94 -9.26 15.61
CA GLY A 202 -15.03 -9.30 17.08
C GLY A 202 -14.19 -8.25 17.80
N ARG A 203 -13.05 -7.82 17.23
CA ARG A 203 -12.08 -6.92 17.86
C ARG A 203 -11.33 -6.09 16.79
N HIS A 204 -10.77 -4.97 17.25
CA HIS A 204 -9.80 -4.19 16.48
C HIS A 204 -10.30 -3.76 15.09
N LEU A 205 -11.59 -3.45 15.02
CA LEU A 205 -12.27 -3.07 13.78
C LEU A 205 -12.44 -1.55 13.69
N TYR A 206 -11.97 -0.97 12.60
CA TYR A 206 -12.36 0.35 12.11
C TYR A 206 -13.31 0.20 10.93
N GLN A 207 -14.37 1.01 10.88
CA GLN A 207 -15.31 1.10 9.76
C GLN A 207 -15.69 2.54 9.51
N ARG A 208 -15.43 3.03 8.30
CA ARG A 208 -15.79 4.38 7.85
C ARG A 208 -17.31 4.58 7.90
N GLY A 209 -17.73 5.72 8.45
CA GLY A 209 -19.15 6.06 8.63
C GLY A 209 -19.78 5.51 9.92
N THR A 210 -19.14 4.55 10.60
CA THR A 210 -19.56 4.03 11.91
C THR A 210 -18.64 4.54 13.02
N HIS A 211 -17.34 4.59 12.75
CA HIS A 211 -16.34 5.14 13.66
C HIS A 211 -15.91 6.54 13.21
N PRO A 212 -15.48 7.40 14.11
CA PRO A 212 -14.84 8.66 13.75
C PRO A 212 -13.67 8.44 12.80
N LEU A 213 -13.49 9.31 11.81
CA LEU A 213 -12.33 9.25 10.94
C LEU A 213 -11.06 9.48 11.78
N PRO A 214 -10.12 8.52 11.82
CA PRO A 214 -8.90 8.70 12.59
C PRO A 214 -8.02 9.75 11.93
N SER A 215 -7.30 10.52 12.74
CA SER A 215 -6.34 11.51 12.22
C SER A 215 -5.18 10.89 11.47
N ARG A 216 -4.85 9.65 11.75
CA ARG A 216 -3.81 8.82 11.11
C ARG A 216 -4.29 7.39 10.99
N MET A 217 -3.82 6.66 9.99
CA MET A 217 -4.10 5.23 9.82
C MET A 217 -2.77 4.47 9.87
N ILE A 218 -2.31 4.20 11.10
CA ILE A 218 -1.06 3.48 11.39
C ILE A 218 -1.42 2.11 11.94
N ARG A 219 -0.80 1.07 11.41
CA ARG A 219 -0.87 -0.30 11.91
C ARG A 219 0.53 -0.86 11.99
N ALA A 220 0.96 -1.16 13.20
CA ALA A 220 2.35 -1.51 13.48
C ALA A 220 2.44 -2.63 14.50
N ARG A 221 3.57 -3.33 14.47
CA ARG A 221 3.97 -4.29 15.49
C ARG A 221 5.35 -3.97 16.02
N LYS A 222 5.54 -4.06 17.33
CA LYS A 222 6.85 -3.96 17.98
C LYS A 222 7.57 -5.28 17.83
N ILE A 223 8.70 -5.30 17.14
CA ILE A 223 9.52 -6.50 17.00
C ILE A 223 10.08 -6.87 18.37
N LYS A 224 10.01 -8.15 18.73
CA LYS A 224 10.47 -8.67 20.03
C LYS A 224 11.97 -8.52 20.19
N GLY A 225 12.40 -8.01 21.33
CA GLY A 225 13.79 -7.87 21.75
C GLY A 225 14.19 -6.43 22.06
N GLU A 226 15.19 -6.29 22.95
CA GLU A 226 15.70 -5.00 23.37
C GLU A 226 16.24 -4.18 22.16
N GLY A 227 15.87 -2.91 22.09
CA GLY A 227 16.30 -2.01 21.02
C GLY A 227 15.71 -2.32 19.63
N LYS A 228 14.83 -3.31 19.49
CA LYS A 228 14.21 -3.60 18.19
C LYS A 228 13.17 -2.54 17.80
N PRO A 229 13.03 -2.25 16.50
CA PRO A 229 12.11 -1.23 16.01
C PRO A 229 10.66 -1.71 15.96
N TRP A 230 9.76 -0.80 15.63
CA TRP A 230 8.44 -1.08 15.11
C TRP A 230 8.53 -1.39 13.62
N LEU A 231 7.78 -2.36 13.13
CA LEU A 231 7.47 -2.52 11.72
C LEU A 231 6.04 -2.03 11.48
N ALA A 232 5.90 -1.00 10.65
CA ALA A 232 4.63 -0.33 10.43
C ALA A 232 4.22 -0.30 8.96
N GLY A 233 2.89 -0.27 8.74
CA GLY A 233 2.22 0.17 7.53
C GLY A 233 1.37 1.40 7.86
N ILE A 234 1.62 2.49 7.19
CA ILE A 234 0.96 3.79 7.39
C ILE A 234 0.22 4.15 6.12
N THR A 235 -1.12 4.16 6.14
CA THR A 235 -1.91 4.68 5.01
C THR A 235 -1.96 6.19 5.11
N LEU A 236 -1.49 6.88 4.07
CA LEU A 236 -1.26 8.33 4.12
C LEU A 236 -2.54 9.15 4.13
N ASP A 237 -3.59 8.65 3.49
CA ASP A 237 -4.93 9.24 3.59
C ASP A 237 -5.90 8.28 4.31
N PRO A 238 -6.23 8.53 5.59
CA PRO A 238 -7.20 7.71 6.31
C PRO A 238 -8.60 7.67 5.67
N ALA A 239 -8.98 8.70 4.91
CA ALA A 239 -10.29 8.78 4.30
C ALA A 239 -10.52 7.74 3.20
N ILE A 240 -9.45 7.24 2.56
CA ILE A 240 -9.58 6.19 1.54
C ILE A 240 -9.90 4.81 2.15
N VAL A 241 -9.59 4.59 3.43
CA VAL A 241 -9.84 3.32 4.12
C VAL A 241 -11.32 3.20 4.48
N CYS A 242 -12.00 2.20 3.95
CA CYS A 242 -13.41 1.94 4.28
C CYS A 242 -13.57 0.99 5.46
N GLU A 243 -12.73 -0.01 5.58
CA GLU A 243 -12.61 -0.89 6.74
C GLU A 243 -11.15 -1.24 7.01
N ALA A 244 -10.81 -1.44 8.27
CA ALA A 244 -9.55 -2.04 8.68
C ALA A 244 -9.79 -2.88 9.95
N TRP A 245 -9.13 -4.03 10.02
CA TRP A 245 -9.21 -4.91 11.20
C TRP A 245 -7.93 -5.70 11.38
N CYS A 246 -7.81 -6.24 12.61
CA CYS A 246 -6.81 -7.22 12.94
C CYS A 246 -7.52 -8.47 13.44
N HIS A 247 -7.06 -9.66 13.06
CA HIS A 247 -7.57 -10.92 13.61
C HIS A 247 -6.45 -11.92 13.78
N GLN A 248 -6.68 -12.90 14.65
CA GLN A 248 -5.84 -14.07 14.83
C GLN A 248 -6.64 -15.32 14.47
N ARG A 249 -6.19 -16.07 13.48
CA ARG A 249 -6.77 -17.35 13.04
C ARG A 249 -5.66 -18.27 12.53
N GLY A 250 -4.78 -18.68 13.45
CA GLY A 250 -3.54 -19.40 13.12
C GLY A 250 -2.42 -18.47 12.60
N TYR A 251 -2.77 -17.28 12.13
CA TYR A 251 -1.89 -16.17 11.78
C TYR A 251 -2.61 -14.83 11.98
N ILE A 252 -1.84 -13.77 12.20
CA ILE A 252 -2.40 -12.43 12.40
C ILE A 252 -2.44 -11.72 11.05
N CYS A 253 -3.62 -11.25 10.67
CA CYS A 253 -3.81 -10.37 9.53
C CYS A 253 -3.94 -8.91 9.97
N PHE A 254 -3.35 -8.02 9.18
CA PHE A 254 -3.55 -6.57 9.24
C PHE A 254 -4.30 -6.13 7.98
N ILE A 255 -5.56 -6.55 7.88
CA ILE A 255 -6.38 -6.27 6.69
C ILE A 255 -6.85 -4.82 6.67
N GLN A 256 -6.82 -4.21 5.50
CA GLN A 256 -7.58 -3.01 5.19
C GLN A 256 -8.28 -3.13 3.83
N GLU A 257 -9.33 -2.38 3.69
CA GLU A 257 -10.05 -2.19 2.44
C GLU A 257 -10.01 -0.73 2.07
N ILE A 258 -9.53 -0.43 0.87
CA ILE A 258 -9.38 0.93 0.36
C ILE A 258 -10.34 1.17 -0.80
N GLY A 259 -10.87 2.38 -0.88
CA GLY A 259 -11.88 2.75 -1.87
C GLY A 259 -13.28 2.83 -1.26
N ARG A 260 -14.17 1.93 -1.66
CA ARG A 260 -15.61 1.97 -1.42
C ARG A 260 -16.18 3.25 -2.02
N LEU A 261 -16.11 3.31 -3.34
CA LEU A 261 -16.48 4.46 -4.15
C LEU A 261 -16.99 4.01 -5.54
N PRO A 262 -17.82 4.82 -6.20
CA PRO A 262 -18.27 4.54 -7.55
C PRO A 262 -17.16 4.80 -8.56
N MET A 263 -17.09 3.97 -9.62
CA MET A 263 -16.17 4.10 -10.73
C MET A 263 -16.85 3.83 -12.06
N LYS A 264 -16.40 4.53 -13.09
CA LYS A 264 -16.72 4.25 -14.49
C LYS A 264 -15.53 3.64 -15.21
N PRO A 265 -15.73 3.04 -16.40
CA PRO A 265 -14.60 2.60 -17.22
C PRO A 265 -13.59 3.71 -17.47
N GLY A 266 -12.31 3.45 -17.17
CA GLY A 266 -11.23 4.42 -17.26
C GLY A 266 -10.95 5.22 -15.97
N ASP A 267 -11.86 5.19 -15.01
CA ASP A 267 -11.59 5.78 -13.70
C ASP A 267 -10.54 4.97 -12.93
N SER A 268 -9.84 5.64 -12.04
CA SER A 268 -8.88 5.02 -11.12
C SER A 268 -9.11 5.48 -9.69
N PHE A 269 -8.73 4.63 -8.73
CA PHE A 269 -8.45 5.04 -7.36
C PHE A 269 -7.09 4.51 -6.91
N ALA A 270 -6.53 5.13 -5.89
CA ALA A 270 -5.23 4.77 -5.36
C ALA A 270 -5.15 5.02 -3.86
N ALA A 271 -4.26 4.28 -3.19
CA ALA A 271 -3.83 4.57 -1.83
C ALA A 271 -2.31 4.45 -1.73
N ALA A 272 -1.70 5.41 -1.04
CA ALA A 272 -0.26 5.43 -0.81
C ALA A 272 0.07 5.15 0.65
N TYR A 273 1.23 4.52 0.86
CA TYR A 273 1.65 3.99 2.16
C TYR A 273 3.12 4.28 2.44
N LEU A 274 3.48 4.37 3.74
CA LEU A 274 4.85 4.15 4.20
C LEU A 274 4.91 2.79 4.89
N ILE A 275 5.89 1.96 4.52
CA ILE A 275 6.05 0.63 5.08
C ILE A 275 7.51 0.42 5.46
N GLY A 276 7.77 0.11 6.73
CA GLY A 276 9.14 -0.11 7.17
C GLY A 276 9.34 0.02 8.68
N TYR A 277 10.55 0.39 9.06
CA TYR A 277 11.01 0.37 10.43
C TYR A 277 11.08 1.76 11.05
N PHE A 278 10.57 1.88 12.27
CA PHE A 278 10.51 3.11 13.06
C PHE A 278 10.97 2.84 14.48
N ASP A 279 11.65 3.80 15.10
CA ASP A 279 12.15 3.63 16.47
C ASP A 279 11.03 3.83 17.52
N SER A 280 10.00 4.64 17.19
CA SER A 280 8.91 4.93 18.12
C SER A 280 7.59 5.23 17.41
N ILE A 281 6.49 5.25 18.19
CA ILE A 281 5.16 5.65 17.72
C ILE A 281 5.18 7.11 17.24
N GLU A 282 5.85 8.00 17.98
CA GLU A 282 5.96 9.42 17.64
C GLU A 282 6.70 9.64 16.31
N GLU A 283 7.65 8.77 15.97
CA GLU A 283 8.28 8.79 14.64
C GLU A 283 7.31 8.39 13.55
N MET A 284 6.55 7.32 13.75
CA MET A 284 5.49 6.91 12.81
C MET A 284 4.46 8.03 12.60
N GLU A 285 4.04 8.68 13.67
CA GLU A 285 3.08 9.78 13.64
C GLU A 285 3.60 11.00 12.89
N ARG A 286 4.87 11.39 13.10
CA ARG A 286 5.49 12.50 12.37
C ARG A 286 5.57 12.22 10.86
N GLU A 287 5.96 11.00 10.47
CA GLU A 287 6.03 10.64 9.05
C GLU A 287 4.62 10.53 8.43
N ALA A 288 3.63 10.04 9.18
CA ALA A 288 2.23 10.07 8.76
C ALA A 288 1.73 11.50 8.50
N ASP A 289 2.04 12.44 9.41
CA ASP A 289 1.63 13.84 9.28
C ASP A 289 2.32 14.55 8.11
N ARG A 290 3.58 14.21 7.83
CA ARG A 290 4.36 14.77 6.71
C ARG A 290 3.67 14.58 5.35
N TYR A 291 3.10 13.39 5.15
CA TYR A 291 2.51 12.98 3.87
C TYR A 291 0.98 12.82 3.94
N ARG A 292 0.34 13.30 5.02
CA ARG A 292 -1.10 13.12 5.24
C ARG A 292 -1.92 13.58 4.04
N GLY A 293 -2.92 12.77 3.63
CA GLY A 293 -3.85 13.06 2.55
C GLY A 293 -3.31 12.75 1.16
N LEU A 294 -2.02 12.34 1.02
CA LEU A 294 -1.48 11.92 -0.27
C LEU A 294 -1.91 10.49 -0.55
N THR A 295 -2.37 10.23 -1.77
CA THR A 295 -3.01 8.96 -2.12
C THR A 295 -2.37 8.24 -3.29
N SER A 296 -1.55 8.92 -4.09
CA SER A 296 -1.00 8.34 -5.30
C SER A 296 0.48 8.64 -5.46
N LEU A 297 1.22 7.66 -5.96
CA LEU A 297 2.66 7.71 -6.19
C LEU A 297 2.95 7.46 -7.68
N ALA A 298 3.77 8.31 -8.26
CA ALA A 298 4.40 8.05 -9.55
C ALA A 298 5.89 8.34 -9.46
N ALA A 299 6.70 7.65 -10.28
CA ALA A 299 8.13 7.84 -10.27
C ALA A 299 8.75 7.68 -11.66
N THR A 300 9.87 8.35 -11.87
CA THR A 300 10.80 8.20 -12.98
C THR A 300 12.18 7.84 -12.43
N LYS A 301 13.19 7.79 -13.25
CA LYS A 301 14.59 7.64 -12.78
C LYS A 301 15.13 8.90 -12.08
N ASP A 302 14.52 10.05 -12.31
CA ASP A 302 15.03 11.37 -11.88
C ASP A 302 14.29 11.91 -10.64
N TYR A 303 13.01 11.52 -10.45
CA TYR A 303 12.18 11.99 -9.34
C TYR A 303 11.00 11.06 -9.08
N TRP A 304 10.45 11.16 -7.88
CA TRP A 304 9.14 10.60 -7.54
C TRP A 304 8.17 11.71 -7.09
N LEU A 305 6.88 11.42 -7.24
CA LEU A 305 5.76 12.32 -7.01
C LEU A 305 4.74 11.64 -6.12
N LEU A 306 4.32 12.29 -5.04
CA LEU A 306 3.15 11.91 -4.22
C LEU A 306 2.09 12.99 -4.32
N SER A 307 0.83 12.65 -4.55
CA SER A 307 -0.25 13.61 -4.77
C SER A 307 -1.52 13.21 -4.03
N GLU A 308 -2.31 14.19 -3.66
CA GLU A 308 -3.75 14.03 -3.46
C GLU A 308 -4.39 13.67 -4.81
N GLY A 309 -5.40 12.80 -4.84
CA GLY A 309 -5.96 12.27 -6.09
C GLY A 309 -5.09 11.19 -6.73
N VAL A 310 -5.36 10.84 -7.96
CA VAL A 310 -4.67 9.78 -8.69
C VAL A 310 -3.73 10.36 -9.74
N ILE A 311 -2.44 10.06 -9.67
CA ILE A 311 -1.48 10.43 -10.70
C ILE A 311 -1.58 9.43 -11.84
N LEU A 312 -1.88 9.92 -13.03
CA LEU A 312 -1.91 9.17 -14.28
C LEU A 312 -0.76 9.63 -15.17
N ARG A 313 -0.05 8.68 -15.78
CA ARG A 313 1.04 8.97 -16.70
C ARG A 313 0.48 9.16 -18.11
N ASP A 314 0.65 10.34 -18.69
CA ASP A 314 0.22 10.69 -20.05
C ASP A 314 1.37 10.63 -21.09
N GLY A 315 2.60 10.30 -20.64
CA GLY A 315 3.81 10.20 -21.47
C GLY A 315 5.07 10.36 -20.65
N ASP A 316 6.22 10.46 -21.28
CA ASP A 316 7.49 10.65 -20.61
C ASP A 316 7.55 12.02 -19.92
N GLY A 317 7.66 12.01 -18.59
CA GLY A 317 7.68 13.21 -17.75
C GLY A 317 6.38 14.01 -17.71
N ARG A 318 5.29 13.48 -18.31
CA ARG A 318 3.98 14.13 -18.32
C ARG A 318 2.99 13.33 -17.48
N PHE A 319 2.29 14.04 -16.60
CA PHE A 319 1.34 13.44 -15.67
C PHE A 319 0.08 14.30 -15.59
N ARG A 320 -1.00 13.61 -15.24
CA ARG A 320 -2.28 14.23 -14.91
C ARG A 320 -2.72 13.74 -13.56
N ILE A 321 -3.27 14.65 -12.72
CA ILE A 321 -3.89 14.29 -11.45
C ILE A 321 -5.40 14.27 -11.67
N ALA A 322 -6.01 13.12 -11.36
CA ALA A 322 -7.45 12.87 -11.47
C ALA A 322 -8.09 12.64 -10.09
N PRO A 323 -9.41 12.78 -9.96
CA PRO A 323 -10.13 12.38 -8.76
C PRO A 323 -9.98 10.88 -8.44
N GLN A 324 -10.30 10.51 -7.20
CA GLN A 324 -10.45 9.12 -6.78
C GLN A 324 -11.80 8.59 -7.29
N GLY A 325 -11.79 7.85 -8.40
CA GLY A 325 -13.04 7.42 -9.06
C GLY A 325 -13.98 8.61 -9.30
N GLN A 326 -15.22 8.50 -8.81
CA GLN A 326 -16.23 9.55 -8.91
C GLN A 326 -16.34 10.43 -7.63
N TRP A 327 -15.38 10.37 -6.72
CA TRP A 327 -15.38 11.24 -5.55
C TRP A 327 -15.10 12.69 -5.92
N PRO A 328 -15.69 13.66 -5.17
CA PRO A 328 -15.33 15.07 -5.30
C PRO A 328 -13.84 15.26 -5.07
N ALA A 329 -13.24 16.07 -5.90
CA ALA A 329 -11.82 16.34 -5.83
C ALA A 329 -11.55 17.70 -5.17
N PRO A 330 -10.50 17.80 -4.33
CA PRO A 330 -10.01 19.08 -3.87
C PRO A 330 -9.41 19.89 -5.03
N SER A 331 -9.39 21.19 -4.92
CA SER A 331 -8.68 22.08 -5.85
C SER A 331 -8.11 23.26 -5.08
N PRO A 332 -6.81 23.54 -5.19
CA PRO A 332 -5.80 22.82 -5.95
C PRO A 332 -5.43 21.46 -5.29
N TRP A 333 -4.72 20.60 -6.05
CA TRP A 333 -4.11 19.38 -5.54
C TRP A 333 -2.79 19.70 -4.85
N ARG A 334 -2.56 19.12 -3.68
CA ARG A 334 -1.24 19.08 -3.07
C ARG A 334 -0.41 17.98 -3.71
N LEU A 335 0.82 18.31 -4.10
CA LEU A 335 1.82 17.43 -4.68
C LEU A 335 3.14 17.58 -3.94
N VAL A 336 3.70 16.48 -3.48
CA VAL A 336 5.08 16.40 -2.98
C VAL A 336 5.93 15.72 -4.04
N ALA A 337 7.04 16.35 -4.41
CA ALA A 337 8.02 15.81 -5.34
C ALA A 337 9.38 15.71 -4.66
N HIS A 338 10.17 14.69 -5.04
CA HIS A 338 11.53 14.52 -4.58
C HIS A 338 12.42 14.01 -5.70
N GLY A 339 13.62 14.54 -5.80
CA GLY A 339 14.63 14.20 -6.81
C GLY A 339 15.13 15.43 -7.56
N LYS A 340 15.50 15.27 -8.82
CA LYS A 340 16.02 16.39 -9.62
C LYS A 340 15.62 16.25 -11.08
N GLY A 341 14.86 17.22 -11.59
CA GLY A 341 14.39 17.18 -12.98
C GLY A 341 13.27 18.15 -13.26
N GLU A 342 12.56 17.92 -14.35
CA GLU A 342 11.36 18.64 -14.73
C GLU A 342 10.21 17.68 -14.96
N ALA A 343 9.02 18.03 -14.47
CA ALA A 343 7.78 17.31 -14.68
C ALA A 343 6.74 18.24 -15.28
N GLU A 344 5.92 17.75 -16.18
CA GLU A 344 4.71 18.42 -16.62
C GLU A 344 3.48 17.78 -15.96
N ILE A 345 2.76 18.56 -15.16
CA ILE A 345 1.61 18.06 -14.40
C ILE A 345 0.40 18.95 -14.69
N ASN A 346 -0.68 18.36 -15.21
CA ASN A 346 -1.87 19.09 -15.68
C ASN A 346 -1.51 20.23 -16.64
N GLY A 347 -0.51 20.04 -17.55
CA GLY A 347 -0.02 21.05 -18.48
C GLY A 347 0.89 22.13 -17.85
N ARG A 348 1.20 22.04 -16.56
CA ARG A 348 2.11 22.95 -15.88
C ARG A 348 3.49 22.30 -15.70
N ARG A 349 4.54 23.00 -16.11
CA ARG A 349 5.93 22.57 -15.88
C ARG A 349 6.36 22.91 -14.47
N LEU A 350 6.90 21.92 -13.76
CA LEU A 350 7.45 22.01 -12.42
C LEU A 350 8.93 21.63 -12.47
N LYS A 351 9.77 22.49 -11.91
CA LYS A 351 11.18 22.18 -11.69
C LYS A 351 11.31 21.54 -10.31
N ILE A 352 11.91 20.35 -10.25
CA ILE A 352 12.13 19.59 -9.05
C ILE A 352 13.62 19.66 -8.70
N ASP A 353 13.95 20.04 -7.47
CA ASP A 353 15.30 20.08 -6.94
C ASP A 353 15.23 19.79 -5.41
N GLY A 354 15.47 18.54 -5.03
CA GLY A 354 15.23 18.02 -3.68
C GLY A 354 13.75 17.74 -3.40
N GLU A 355 13.37 17.71 -2.11
CA GLU A 355 11.99 17.52 -1.71
C GLU A 355 11.25 18.87 -1.66
N GLN A 356 10.15 18.98 -2.39
CA GLN A 356 9.35 20.19 -2.54
C GLN A 356 7.86 19.88 -2.55
N THR A 357 7.06 20.84 -2.08
CA THR A 357 5.59 20.76 -2.14
C THR A 357 5.07 21.79 -3.14
N PHE A 358 4.13 21.38 -3.97
CA PHE A 358 3.48 22.19 -4.98
C PHE A 358 1.96 22.16 -4.82
N GLU A 359 1.31 23.25 -5.21
CA GLU A 359 -0.12 23.27 -5.47
C GLU A 359 -0.35 23.20 -6.99
N VAL A 360 -1.10 22.19 -7.42
CA VAL A 360 -1.38 21.91 -8.83
C VAL A 360 -2.86 22.16 -9.09
N PRO A 361 -3.23 23.12 -9.96
CA PRO A 361 -4.62 23.34 -10.32
C PRO A 361 -5.16 22.15 -11.15
N TRP A 362 -6.48 22.08 -11.26
CA TRP A 362 -7.12 21.13 -12.17
C TRP A 362 -6.62 21.32 -13.61
N ALA A 363 -6.55 20.21 -14.34
CA ALA A 363 -6.43 20.29 -15.79
C ALA A 363 -7.67 21.01 -16.34
N LYS A 364 -7.47 22.03 -17.18
CA LYS A 364 -8.54 22.71 -17.89
C LYS A 364 -9.12 21.83 -18.99
#